data_9d2d2f1f4a1d330e145dbb85b4179f44
#
_entry.id   9d2d2f1f4a1d330e145dbb85b4179f44
#
_cell.length_a   1.000
_cell.length_b   1.000
_cell.length_c   1.000
_cell.angle_alpha   90.00
_cell.angle_beta   90.00
_cell.angle_gamma   90.00
#
_symmetry.space_group_name_H-M   'P 1'
#
loop_
_entity.id
_entity.type
_entity.pdbx_description
1 polymer ?
#
loop_
_entity_poly.entity_id
_entity_poly.type
_entity_poly.pdbx_seq_one_letter_code
_entity_poly.pdbx_strand_id
1 'polypeptide(L)'
;MEKNEIPEQKNASIRVGGYLDGCRIGFDAGGSDRKVSAVVDGETVYSEEVVWFPKLQSDPDYHYQGILEAMKTAASKMPRVDAIGVSSAGVYIDNKIMAASLFLKVPEDEFNKKVKTMYIDVAKEIGENIPIEVANDGDVTALAGAMDLNDNKVLGIAMGTSEAAGYVDAN
;
A
#
# COMPACT_ATOMS: atom_id res chain seq x y z
N MET A 1 -12.11 8.99 20.29
CA MET A 1 -10.95 8.15 20.61
C MET A 1 -10.53 8.45 22.04
N GLU A 2 -10.61 7.50 22.94
CA GLU A 2 -10.16 7.67 24.31
C GLU A 2 -8.63 7.69 24.35
N LYS A 3 -8.04 8.38 25.37
CA LYS A 3 -6.59 8.56 25.49
C LYS A 3 -5.81 7.24 25.52
N ASN A 4 -6.48 6.13 25.90
CA ASN A 4 -5.93 4.78 25.98
C ASN A 4 -5.95 4.05 24.61
N GLU A 5 -6.57 4.62 23.58
CA GLU A 5 -6.64 4.05 22.22
C GLU A 5 -5.60 4.67 21.27
N ILE A 6 -4.85 5.65 21.76
CA ILE A 6 -3.77 6.28 20.97
C ILE A 6 -2.57 5.34 21.03
N PRO A 7 -2.08 4.85 19.88
CA PRO A 7 -0.87 4.04 19.84
C PRO A 7 0.32 4.79 20.42
N GLU A 8 1.20 4.09 21.11
CA GLU A 8 2.45 4.67 21.58
C GLU A 8 3.31 5.13 20.40
N GLN A 9 3.97 6.28 20.56
CA GLN A 9 4.91 6.77 19.56
C GLN A 9 6.06 5.78 19.38
N LYS A 10 6.22 5.25 18.18
CA LYS A 10 7.35 4.38 17.82
C LYS A 10 8.41 5.23 17.14
N ASN A 11 9.57 5.39 17.78
CA ASN A 11 10.76 6.05 17.22
C ASN A 11 11.78 4.99 16.77
N ALA A 12 11.32 3.92 16.10
CA ALA A 12 12.24 2.92 15.59
C ALA A 12 12.77 3.38 14.22
N SER A 13 14.08 3.44 14.07
CA SER A 13 14.72 3.56 12.76
C SER A 13 14.58 2.22 12.03
N ILE A 14 13.83 2.20 10.96
CA ILE A 14 13.66 1.02 10.11
C ILE A 14 14.32 1.33 8.77
N ARG A 15 15.27 0.48 8.39
CA ARG A 15 15.86 0.56 7.05
C ARG A 15 14.81 0.14 6.03
N VAL A 16 14.49 1.04 5.10
CA VAL A 16 13.50 0.83 4.04
C VAL A 16 14.14 0.96 2.66
N GLY A 17 13.55 0.27 1.66
CA GLY A 17 14.02 0.29 0.28
C GLY A 17 15.23 -0.62 0.00
N GLY A 18 15.61 -0.71 -1.27
CA GLY A 18 16.79 -1.45 -1.72
C GLY A 18 16.64 -2.98 -1.78
N TYR A 19 15.52 -3.54 -1.40
CA TYR A 19 15.23 -4.98 -1.49
C TYR A 19 14.69 -5.33 -2.88
N LEU A 20 15.55 -5.29 -3.89
CA LEU A 20 15.14 -5.51 -5.30
C LEU A 20 15.19 -6.98 -5.73
N ASP A 21 15.80 -7.86 -4.93
CA ASP A 21 15.88 -9.31 -5.19
C ASP A 21 14.54 -10.01 -5.00
N GLY A 22 14.33 -11.09 -5.75
CA GLY A 22 13.14 -11.94 -5.67
C GLY A 22 11.92 -11.39 -6.40
N CYS A 23 10.75 -11.95 -6.10
CA CYS A 23 9.48 -11.68 -6.78
C CYS A 23 8.58 -10.82 -5.88
N ARG A 24 8.23 -9.62 -6.32
CA ARG A 24 7.50 -8.65 -5.50
C ARG A 24 6.29 -8.10 -6.23
N ILE A 25 5.20 -7.90 -5.49
CA ILE A 25 4.04 -7.16 -5.97
C ILE A 25 4.12 -5.75 -5.42
N GLY A 26 4.02 -4.74 -6.30
CA GLY A 26 3.72 -3.36 -5.95
C GLY A 26 2.26 -3.06 -6.27
N PHE A 27 1.51 -2.51 -5.33
CA PHE A 27 0.13 -2.11 -5.53
C PHE A 27 -0.09 -0.67 -5.07
N ASP A 28 -0.67 0.15 -5.94
CA ASP A 28 -1.04 1.52 -5.63
C ASP A 28 -2.56 1.67 -5.69
N ALA A 29 -3.16 1.97 -4.54
CA ALA A 29 -4.58 2.21 -4.39
C ALA A 29 -4.89 3.71 -4.51
N GLY A 30 -4.99 4.20 -5.74
CA GLY A 30 -5.36 5.58 -6.04
C GLY A 30 -6.84 5.86 -5.87
N GLY A 31 -7.21 7.14 -5.90
CA GLY A 31 -8.60 7.59 -5.74
C GLY A 31 -9.46 7.46 -7.01
N SER A 32 -8.83 7.34 -8.18
CA SER A 32 -9.48 7.23 -9.50
C SER A 32 -9.06 6.00 -10.29
N ASP A 33 -7.91 5.46 -9.97
CA ASP A 33 -7.33 4.28 -10.58
C ASP A 33 -6.61 3.44 -9.54
N ARG A 34 -6.41 2.16 -9.85
CA ARG A 34 -5.56 1.25 -9.10
C ARG A 34 -4.46 0.76 -10.04
N LYS A 35 -3.24 0.70 -9.54
CA LYS A 35 -2.09 0.22 -10.29
C LYS A 35 -1.48 -0.99 -9.60
N VAL A 36 -1.02 -1.94 -10.39
CA VAL A 36 -0.31 -3.11 -9.88
C VAL A 36 0.90 -3.40 -10.75
N SER A 37 1.98 -3.82 -10.14
CA SER A 37 3.18 -4.29 -10.83
C SER A 37 3.65 -5.61 -10.26
N ALA A 38 4.19 -6.46 -11.16
CA ALA A 38 4.96 -7.63 -10.82
C ALA A 38 6.42 -7.35 -11.15
N VAL A 39 7.30 -7.51 -10.16
CA VAL A 39 8.73 -7.20 -10.26
C VAL A 39 9.51 -8.46 -9.91
N VAL A 40 10.46 -8.85 -10.77
CA VAL A 40 11.37 -9.97 -10.54
C VAL A 40 12.80 -9.46 -10.59
N ASP A 41 13.52 -9.62 -9.48
CA ASP A 41 14.92 -9.18 -9.33
C ASP A 41 15.15 -7.72 -9.78
N GLY A 42 14.22 -6.84 -9.41
CA GLY A 42 14.26 -5.41 -9.73
C GLY A 42 13.68 -5.03 -11.10
N GLU A 43 13.37 -5.99 -11.96
CA GLU A 43 12.82 -5.76 -13.30
C GLU A 43 11.29 -5.90 -13.30
N THR A 44 10.58 -4.91 -13.83
CA THR A 44 9.12 -4.97 -13.97
C THR A 44 8.75 -5.91 -15.11
N VAL A 45 8.16 -7.05 -14.78
CA VAL A 45 7.70 -8.05 -15.76
C VAL A 45 6.23 -7.88 -16.15
N TYR A 46 5.47 -7.16 -15.35
CA TYR A 46 4.07 -6.82 -15.62
C TYR A 46 3.68 -5.54 -14.90
N SER A 47 2.83 -4.74 -15.54
CA SER A 47 2.18 -3.57 -14.94
C SER A 47 0.80 -3.38 -15.54
N GLU A 48 -0.16 -3.00 -14.72
CA GLU A 48 -1.53 -2.70 -15.14
C GLU A 48 -2.08 -1.52 -14.34
N GLU A 49 -2.84 -0.68 -15.02
CA GLU A 49 -3.63 0.41 -14.43
C GLU A 49 -5.09 0.22 -14.81
N VAL A 50 -5.99 0.23 -13.81
CA VAL A 50 -7.42 0.06 -14.01
C VAL A 50 -8.16 1.19 -13.31
N VAL A 51 -9.03 1.87 -14.06
CA VAL A 51 -9.94 2.87 -13.51
C VAL A 51 -10.91 2.21 -12.55
N TRP A 52 -11.08 2.79 -11.37
CA TRP A 52 -12.05 2.38 -10.37
C TRP A 52 -12.62 3.59 -9.61
N PHE A 53 -13.69 3.37 -8.85
CA PHE A 53 -14.38 4.45 -8.17
C PHE A 53 -14.57 4.16 -6.66
N PRO A 54 -13.49 3.97 -5.89
CA PRO A 54 -13.57 3.49 -4.50
C PRO A 54 -14.31 4.47 -3.58
N LYS A 55 -14.11 5.78 -3.78
CA LYS A 55 -14.76 6.83 -2.98
C LYS A 55 -16.29 6.89 -3.16
N LEU A 56 -16.82 6.27 -4.19
CA LEU A 56 -18.25 6.23 -4.48
C LEU A 56 -18.94 4.99 -3.92
N GLN A 57 -18.18 3.99 -3.47
CA GLN A 57 -18.68 2.70 -3.02
C GLN A 57 -18.85 2.66 -1.51
N SER A 58 -19.98 2.15 -1.05
CA SER A 58 -20.25 1.86 0.36
C SER A 58 -20.04 0.39 0.73
N ASP A 59 -19.98 -0.48 -0.28
CA ASP A 59 -19.77 -1.91 -0.09
C ASP A 59 -18.23 -2.19 -0.04
N PRO A 60 -17.70 -2.68 1.09
CA PRO A 60 -16.28 -3.02 1.20
C PRO A 60 -15.86 -4.15 0.26
N ASP A 61 -16.78 -5.01 -0.16
CA ASP A 61 -16.45 -6.12 -1.06
C ASP A 61 -16.03 -5.62 -2.46
N TYR A 62 -16.51 -4.46 -2.90
CA TYR A 62 -16.01 -3.80 -4.11
C TYR A 62 -14.50 -3.52 -4.04
N HIS A 63 -14.06 -2.95 -2.93
CA HIS A 63 -12.65 -2.63 -2.72
C HIS A 63 -11.83 -3.92 -2.63
N TYR A 64 -12.29 -4.88 -1.81
CA TYR A 64 -11.63 -6.15 -1.61
C TYR A 64 -11.41 -6.90 -2.93
N GLN A 65 -12.46 -7.07 -3.72
CA GLN A 65 -12.37 -7.79 -5.00
C GLN A 65 -11.45 -7.08 -5.99
N GLY A 66 -11.53 -5.74 -6.06
CA GLY A 66 -10.64 -4.96 -6.92
C GLY A 66 -9.17 -5.12 -6.58
N ILE A 67 -8.82 -5.09 -5.30
CA ILE A 67 -7.44 -5.28 -4.83
C ILE A 67 -6.98 -6.73 -5.07
N LEU A 68 -7.82 -7.71 -4.71
CA LEU A 68 -7.52 -9.13 -4.86
C LEU A 68 -7.27 -9.52 -6.32
N GLU A 69 -8.13 -9.07 -7.23
CA GLU A 69 -8.00 -9.32 -8.67
C GLU A 69 -6.67 -8.78 -9.22
N ALA A 70 -6.33 -7.53 -8.89
CA ALA A 70 -5.09 -6.92 -9.33
C ALA A 70 -3.87 -7.69 -8.80
N MET A 71 -3.84 -8.01 -7.51
CA MET A 71 -2.72 -8.74 -6.91
C MET A 71 -2.61 -10.18 -7.44
N LYS A 72 -3.73 -10.89 -7.64
CA LYS A 72 -3.74 -12.23 -8.27
C LYS A 72 -3.22 -12.19 -9.71
N THR A 73 -3.60 -11.17 -10.46
CA THR A 73 -3.09 -10.98 -11.82
C THR A 73 -1.57 -10.79 -11.83
N ALA A 74 -1.05 -9.90 -10.98
CA ALA A 74 0.40 -9.71 -10.85
C ALA A 74 1.12 -10.98 -10.38
N ALA A 75 0.58 -11.68 -9.37
CA ALA A 75 1.13 -12.93 -8.88
C ALA A 75 1.24 -13.99 -9.98
N SER A 76 0.25 -14.07 -10.89
CA SER A 76 0.25 -15.03 -12.01
C SER A 76 1.36 -14.80 -13.04
N LYS A 77 2.05 -13.66 -12.99
CA LYS A 77 3.14 -13.29 -13.90
C LYS A 77 4.53 -13.66 -13.35
N MET A 78 4.58 -14.19 -12.14
CA MET A 78 5.82 -14.53 -11.44
C MET A 78 5.80 -15.98 -10.97
N PRO A 79 6.96 -16.63 -10.82
CA PRO A 79 7.02 -18.01 -10.34
C PRO A 79 6.59 -18.18 -8.88
N ARG A 80 6.66 -17.11 -8.08
CA ARG A 80 6.26 -17.02 -6.67
C ARG A 80 6.05 -15.57 -6.28
N VAL A 81 5.61 -15.30 -5.05
CA VAL A 81 5.57 -13.97 -4.46
C VAL A 81 6.34 -13.99 -3.15
N ASP A 82 7.38 -13.17 -3.05
CA ASP A 82 8.26 -13.10 -1.86
C ASP A 82 7.87 -11.95 -0.92
N ALA A 83 7.26 -10.88 -1.44
CA ALA A 83 6.72 -9.78 -0.64
C ALA A 83 5.71 -8.93 -1.43
N ILE A 84 4.89 -8.16 -0.70
CA ILE A 84 3.90 -7.23 -1.24
C ILE A 84 4.13 -5.85 -0.63
N GLY A 85 4.25 -4.82 -1.47
CA GLY A 85 4.24 -3.41 -1.07
C GLY A 85 2.95 -2.74 -1.52
N VAL A 86 2.33 -1.97 -0.63
CA VAL A 86 1.10 -1.21 -0.92
C VAL A 86 1.32 0.26 -0.67
N SER A 87 1.04 1.08 -1.68
CA SER A 87 0.93 2.53 -1.62
C SER A 87 -0.54 2.93 -1.58
N SER A 88 -0.93 3.76 -0.65
CA SER A 88 -2.31 4.26 -0.60
C SER A 88 -2.43 5.51 0.26
N ALA A 89 -3.30 6.44 -0.15
CA ALA A 89 -3.59 7.63 0.65
C ALA A 89 -4.31 7.25 1.96
N GLY A 90 -3.74 7.63 3.10
CA GLY A 90 -4.35 7.32 4.40
C GLY A 90 -3.37 7.27 5.56
N VAL A 91 -3.86 6.83 6.70
CA VAL A 91 -3.09 6.58 7.93
C VAL A 91 -3.07 5.08 8.19
N TYR A 92 -1.87 4.53 8.28
CA TYR A 92 -1.64 3.11 8.46
C TYR A 92 -0.83 2.86 9.73
N ILE A 93 -1.21 1.85 10.50
CA ILE A 93 -0.48 1.42 11.70
C ILE A 93 -0.42 -0.12 11.69
N ASP A 94 0.77 -0.67 11.73
CA ASP A 94 1.01 -2.12 11.66
C ASP A 94 0.25 -2.76 10.47
N ASN A 95 0.36 -2.12 9.29
CA ASN A 95 -0.29 -2.51 8.03
C ASN A 95 -1.84 -2.48 8.05
N LYS A 96 -2.44 -1.91 9.10
CA LYS A 96 -3.90 -1.74 9.23
C LYS A 96 -4.33 -0.36 8.79
N ILE A 97 -5.45 -0.29 8.11
CA ILE A 97 -6.07 0.96 7.68
C ILE A 97 -6.74 1.61 8.89
N MET A 98 -6.23 2.76 9.34
CA MET A 98 -6.83 3.53 10.43
C MET A 98 -7.80 4.58 9.90
N ALA A 99 -7.43 5.24 8.81
CA ALA A 99 -8.27 6.19 8.07
C ALA A 99 -7.77 6.28 6.64
N ALA A 100 -8.67 6.21 5.66
CA ALA A 100 -8.31 6.45 4.27
C ALA A 100 -9.51 6.97 3.47
N SER A 101 -9.25 7.93 2.58
CA SER A 101 -10.29 8.59 1.78
C SER A 101 -11.00 7.65 0.80
N LEU A 102 -10.39 6.52 0.48
CA LEU A 102 -10.96 5.49 -0.39
C LEU A 102 -12.24 4.87 0.20
N PHE A 103 -12.37 4.82 1.52
CA PHE A 103 -13.42 4.11 2.24
C PHE A 103 -14.42 5.03 2.92
N LEU A 104 -14.48 6.32 2.56
CA LEU A 104 -15.34 7.32 3.22
C LEU A 104 -16.82 6.99 3.23
N LYS A 105 -17.31 6.22 2.27
CA LYS A 105 -18.71 5.82 2.19
C LYS A 105 -19.02 4.47 2.86
N VAL A 106 -18.00 3.73 3.27
CA VAL A 106 -18.18 2.45 3.97
C VAL A 106 -18.67 2.75 5.38
N PRO A 107 -19.79 2.12 5.83
CA PRO A 107 -20.27 2.25 7.19
C PRO A 107 -19.22 1.84 8.22
N GLU A 108 -19.18 2.51 9.38
CA GLU A 108 -18.14 2.32 10.38
C GLU A 108 -18.05 0.87 10.91
N ASP A 109 -19.18 0.19 11.07
CA ASP A 109 -19.22 -1.20 11.50
C ASP A 109 -18.63 -2.14 10.45
N GLU A 110 -18.91 -1.92 9.17
CA GLU A 110 -18.31 -2.68 8.06
C GLU A 110 -16.83 -2.31 7.88
N PHE A 111 -16.44 -1.04 8.07
CA PHE A 111 -15.05 -0.62 8.07
C PHE A 111 -14.24 -1.40 9.11
N ASN A 112 -14.73 -1.45 10.35
CA ASN A 112 -14.04 -2.15 11.44
C ASN A 112 -13.94 -3.66 11.22
N LYS A 113 -14.94 -4.27 10.56
CA LYS A 113 -14.98 -5.72 10.30
C LYS A 113 -14.16 -6.15 9.09
N LYS A 114 -14.22 -5.39 7.98
CA LYS A 114 -13.73 -5.84 6.68
C LYS A 114 -12.60 -4.96 6.10
N VAL A 115 -12.60 -3.64 6.39
CA VAL A 115 -11.66 -2.72 5.75
C VAL A 115 -10.35 -2.63 6.52
N LYS A 116 -10.42 -2.57 7.83
CA LYS A 116 -9.26 -2.32 8.69
C LYS A 116 -8.06 -3.23 8.43
N THR A 117 -8.30 -4.49 8.06
CA THR A 117 -7.26 -5.49 7.76
C THR A 117 -7.23 -5.91 6.29
N MET A 118 -7.95 -5.21 5.43
CA MET A 118 -8.21 -5.63 4.04
C MET A 118 -6.96 -6.00 3.25
N TYR A 119 -5.90 -5.17 3.30
CA TYR A 119 -4.66 -5.48 2.59
C TYR A 119 -3.96 -6.73 3.14
N ILE A 120 -3.97 -6.89 4.47
CA ILE A 120 -3.43 -8.09 5.13
C ILE A 120 -4.21 -9.34 4.71
N ASP A 121 -5.54 -9.24 4.64
CA ASP A 121 -6.39 -10.36 4.30
C ASP A 121 -6.27 -10.73 2.82
N VAL A 122 -6.13 -9.75 1.92
CA VAL A 122 -5.79 -10.01 0.51
C VAL A 122 -4.43 -10.67 0.36
N ALA A 123 -3.40 -10.22 1.12
CA ALA A 123 -2.07 -10.84 1.06
C ALA A 123 -2.11 -12.33 1.43
N LYS A 124 -2.93 -12.73 2.42
CA LYS A 124 -3.13 -14.14 2.78
C LYS A 124 -3.76 -14.98 1.66
N GLU A 125 -4.63 -14.36 0.84
CA GLU A 125 -5.22 -15.03 -0.34
C GLU A 125 -4.20 -15.23 -1.50
N ILE A 126 -3.15 -14.41 -1.54
CA ILE A 126 -2.05 -14.58 -2.50
C ILE A 126 -1.13 -15.73 -2.07
N GLY A 127 -0.86 -15.85 -0.77
CA GLY A 127 -0.10 -16.95 -0.22
C GLY A 127 0.13 -16.84 1.29
N GLU A 128 0.38 -17.99 1.91
CA GLU A 128 0.65 -18.04 3.34
C GLU A 128 2.00 -17.37 3.68
N ASN A 129 1.99 -16.53 4.72
CA ASN A 129 3.18 -15.89 5.29
C ASN A 129 3.94 -14.95 4.34
N ILE A 130 3.29 -14.42 3.30
CA ILE A 130 3.91 -13.39 2.45
C ILE A 130 3.99 -12.09 3.26
N PRO A 131 5.20 -11.51 3.46
CA PRO A 131 5.35 -10.21 4.08
C PRO A 131 4.62 -9.14 3.27
N ILE A 132 3.90 -8.28 3.98
CA ILE A 132 3.25 -7.11 3.39
C ILE A 132 3.68 -5.85 4.13
N GLU A 133 3.91 -4.77 3.39
CA GLU A 133 4.11 -3.44 3.94
C GLU A 133 3.13 -2.46 3.28
N VAL A 134 2.40 -1.72 4.11
CA VAL A 134 1.41 -0.73 3.67
C VAL A 134 1.85 0.65 4.15
N ALA A 135 2.10 1.54 3.22
CA ALA A 135 2.57 2.89 3.51
C ALA A 135 1.71 3.97 2.83
N ASN A 136 1.79 5.17 3.37
CA ASN A 136 1.19 6.34 2.74
C ASN A 136 1.86 6.63 1.39
N ASP A 137 1.10 7.10 0.42
CA ASP A 137 1.58 7.42 -0.93
C ASP A 137 2.67 8.51 -0.95
N GLY A 138 2.65 9.46 0.00
CA GLY A 138 3.72 10.42 0.20
C GLY A 138 5.03 9.77 0.67
N ASP A 139 4.95 8.82 1.61
CA ASP A 139 6.13 8.09 2.09
C ASP A 139 6.72 7.22 0.99
N VAL A 140 5.88 6.55 0.18
CA VAL A 140 6.33 5.75 -0.97
C VAL A 140 6.98 6.64 -2.03
N THR A 141 6.44 7.84 -2.28
CA THR A 141 7.02 8.81 -3.21
C THR A 141 8.41 9.26 -2.76
N ALA A 142 8.58 9.56 -1.45
CA ALA A 142 9.87 9.93 -0.89
C ALA A 142 10.88 8.77 -1.00
N LEU A 143 10.45 7.55 -0.69
CA LEU A 143 11.26 6.35 -0.78
C LEU A 143 11.72 6.08 -2.22
N ALA A 144 10.80 6.16 -3.19
CA ALA A 144 11.12 5.99 -4.61
C ALA A 144 12.17 7.02 -5.08
N GLY A 145 11.99 8.29 -4.70
CA GLY A 145 12.95 9.34 -5.00
C GLY A 145 14.33 9.09 -4.34
N ALA A 146 14.36 8.65 -3.10
CA ALA A 146 15.62 8.33 -2.40
C ALA A 146 16.36 7.15 -3.07
N MET A 147 15.62 6.13 -3.51
CA MET A 147 16.19 4.98 -4.23
C MET A 147 16.74 5.36 -5.60
N ASP A 148 16.02 6.19 -6.36
CA ASP A 148 16.41 6.64 -7.70
C ASP A 148 17.65 7.55 -7.64
N LEU A 149 17.67 8.49 -6.69
CA LEU A 149 18.80 9.39 -6.45
C LEU A 149 19.99 8.72 -5.75
N ASN A 150 19.78 7.53 -5.19
CA ASN A 150 20.71 6.84 -4.28
C ASN A 150 21.20 7.79 -3.17
N ASP A 151 20.27 8.52 -2.58
CA ASP A 151 20.54 9.52 -1.54
C ASP A 151 19.46 9.47 -0.44
N ASN A 152 19.74 10.08 0.70
CA ASN A 152 18.83 10.27 1.82
C ASN A 152 18.41 11.75 1.92
N LYS A 153 17.60 12.11 2.91
CA LYS A 153 17.06 13.46 3.11
C LYS A 153 16.21 13.94 1.96
N VAL A 154 15.48 13.02 1.36
CA VAL A 154 14.56 13.28 0.24
C VAL A 154 13.16 13.54 0.77
N LEU A 155 12.60 14.70 0.41
CA LEU A 155 11.19 15.00 0.59
C LEU A 155 10.44 14.62 -0.69
N GLY A 156 9.55 13.65 -0.59
CA GLY A 156 8.62 13.27 -1.66
C GLY A 156 7.28 13.94 -1.47
N ILE A 157 6.68 14.43 -2.54
CA ILE A 157 5.34 15.01 -2.54
C ILE A 157 4.53 14.32 -3.62
N ALA A 158 3.50 13.58 -3.20
CA ALA A 158 2.49 13.00 -4.08
C ALA A 158 1.38 14.03 -4.30
N MET A 159 1.18 14.44 -5.55
CA MET A 159 0.16 15.43 -5.94
C MET A 159 -0.84 14.77 -6.89
N GLY A 160 -2.05 14.51 -6.40
CA GLY A 160 -3.12 13.88 -7.15
C GLY A 160 -4.49 14.40 -6.72
N THR A 161 -5.45 13.52 -6.52
CA THR A 161 -6.77 13.85 -5.95
C THR A 161 -6.66 14.38 -4.50
N SER A 162 -5.60 14.04 -3.82
CA SER A 162 -5.15 14.58 -2.52
C SER A 162 -3.65 14.82 -2.57
N GLU A 163 -3.13 15.60 -1.63
CA GLU A 163 -1.70 15.81 -1.47
C GLU A 163 -1.21 15.06 -0.24
N ALA A 164 -0.06 14.40 -0.38
CA ALA A 164 0.65 13.76 0.71
C ALA A 164 2.16 13.99 0.57
N ALA A 165 2.86 14.04 1.67
CA ALA A 165 4.30 14.20 1.69
C ALA A 165 4.93 13.17 2.62
N GLY A 166 6.05 12.62 2.22
CA GLY A 166 6.90 11.74 3.01
C GLY A 166 8.33 12.24 3.04
N TYR A 167 9.10 11.80 4.00
CA TYR A 167 10.50 12.18 4.15
C TYR A 167 11.36 10.99 4.50
N VAL A 168 12.40 10.76 3.70
CA VAL A 168 13.45 9.77 4.01
C VAL A 168 14.57 10.45 4.78
N ASP A 169 14.79 10.03 6.03
CA ASP A 169 15.81 10.57 6.90
C ASP A 169 17.22 10.07 6.54
N ALA A 170 18.23 10.69 7.14
CA ALA A 170 19.65 10.40 6.92
C ALA A 170 20.16 9.14 7.64
N ASN A 171 19.38 8.56 8.56
CA ASN A 171 19.84 7.47 9.45
C ASN A 171 19.34 6.11 9.03
#